data_61a93839e01c0b1dcb5bfbb4baefcf35
#
_entry.id   61a93839e01c0b1dcb5bfbb4baefcf35
#
_cell.length_a   1.000
_cell.length_b   1.000
_cell.length_c   1.000
_cell.angle_alpha   90.00
_cell.angle_beta   90.00
_cell.angle_gamma   90.00
#
_symmetry.space_group_name_H-M   'P 1'
#
loop_
_entity.id
_entity.type
_entity.pdbx_description
1 polymer ?
#
loop_
_entity_poly.entity_id
_entity_poly.type
_entity_poly.pdbx_seq_one_letter_code
_entity_poly.pdbx_strand_id
1 'polypeptide(L)'
;MAPWKESSPTEARTNHMSVTNPSERLSDVLVEDDPRDGLWALVDSGWADEFLPELPALRLEQDPIHRHKDVLSHTIAVTSQSPARLRVLLAALFHDVGKPHTRSYEHGGVTFRHHEAVGARMARKRMPKLGYEDELTTDVARLVFLSGRFKGYTDGWSDSAVRRYARDGGALLGDLNDLVRSDCTSRNPRRVVALHSALDDLEERISELARDEARKAERPEIGGDRVIAHLEIEPGPVVGQALQFLLDLKRVEGNLGETEVLARLDVWWAERSN
;
A
#
# COMPACT_ATOMS: atom_id res chain seq x y z
N MET A 1 -69.12 -45.42 -17.56
CA MET A 1 -68.46 -44.26 -18.18
C MET A 1 -68.04 -43.31 -17.05
N ALA A 2 -66.80 -43.28 -16.68
CA ALA A 2 -66.22 -42.36 -15.71
C ALA A 2 -65.27 -41.43 -16.45
N PRO A 3 -65.25 -40.11 -16.15
CA PRO A 3 -64.44 -39.15 -16.88
C PRO A 3 -62.99 -39.16 -16.40
N TRP A 4 -62.10 -39.02 -17.34
CA TRP A 4 -60.64 -38.83 -17.15
C TRP A 4 -60.36 -37.53 -16.37
N LYS A 5 -59.56 -37.64 -15.29
CA LYS A 5 -58.93 -36.49 -14.65
C LYS A 5 -57.61 -36.20 -15.39
N GLU A 6 -57.55 -35.05 -16.01
CA GLU A 6 -56.31 -34.46 -16.51
C GLU A 6 -55.42 -34.09 -15.36
N SER A 7 -54.23 -34.67 -15.29
CA SER A 7 -53.15 -34.28 -14.41
C SER A 7 -52.42 -33.04 -14.97
N SER A 8 -52.50 -31.94 -14.24
CA SER A 8 -51.78 -30.73 -14.54
C SER A 8 -50.28 -30.97 -14.55
N PRO A 9 -49.52 -30.29 -15.46
CA PRO A 9 -48.06 -30.38 -15.46
C PRO A 9 -47.50 -29.70 -14.21
N THR A 10 -46.67 -30.46 -13.49
CA THR A 10 -45.82 -29.97 -12.40
C THR A 10 -44.90 -28.86 -12.96
N GLU A 11 -45.12 -27.64 -12.52
CA GLU A 11 -44.21 -26.55 -12.72
C GLU A 11 -42.82 -26.94 -12.20
N ALA A 12 -41.91 -27.16 -13.10
CA ALA A 12 -40.47 -27.25 -12.80
C ALA A 12 -40.04 -25.91 -12.21
N ARG A 13 -39.89 -25.89 -10.90
CA ARG A 13 -39.21 -24.79 -10.22
C ARG A 13 -37.81 -24.70 -10.77
N THR A 14 -37.62 -23.83 -11.76
CA THR A 14 -36.32 -23.33 -12.16
C THR A 14 -35.71 -22.64 -10.92
N ASN A 15 -34.82 -23.35 -10.28
CA ASN A 15 -33.99 -22.82 -9.21
C ASN A 15 -33.10 -21.76 -9.87
N HIS A 16 -33.52 -20.49 -9.85
CA HIS A 16 -32.62 -19.37 -10.11
C HIS A 16 -31.57 -19.41 -9.01
N MET A 17 -30.49 -20.13 -9.23
CA MET A 17 -29.22 -19.84 -8.56
C MET A 17 -28.97 -18.34 -8.84
N SER A 18 -29.12 -17.51 -7.82
CA SER A 18 -28.71 -16.11 -7.90
C SER A 18 -27.27 -16.12 -8.38
N VAL A 19 -27.03 -15.57 -9.56
CA VAL A 19 -25.68 -15.41 -10.10
C VAL A 19 -25.01 -14.41 -9.15
N THR A 20 -24.29 -14.92 -8.15
CA THR A 20 -23.51 -14.10 -7.24
C THR A 20 -22.52 -13.33 -8.08
N ASN A 21 -22.48 -12.02 -7.94
CA ASN A 21 -21.54 -11.15 -8.65
C ASN A 21 -20.10 -11.70 -8.44
N PRO A 22 -19.29 -11.86 -9.48
CA PRO A 22 -17.94 -12.41 -9.36
C PRO A 22 -17.08 -11.71 -8.31
N SER A 23 -17.23 -10.37 -8.12
CA SER A 23 -16.54 -9.63 -7.08
C SER A 23 -17.01 -10.01 -5.67
N GLU A 24 -18.31 -10.24 -5.46
CA GLU A 24 -18.85 -10.67 -4.16
C GLU A 24 -18.28 -12.04 -3.80
N ARG A 25 -18.38 -13.01 -4.72
CA ARG A 25 -17.86 -14.36 -4.49
C ARG A 25 -16.36 -14.38 -4.19
N LEU A 26 -15.57 -13.59 -4.93
CA LEU A 26 -14.12 -13.50 -4.70
C LEU A 26 -13.83 -12.82 -3.36
N SER A 27 -14.56 -11.74 -3.04
CA SER A 27 -14.40 -11.01 -1.78
C SER A 27 -14.75 -11.88 -0.58
N ASP A 28 -15.85 -12.65 -0.64
CA ASP A 28 -16.26 -13.56 0.42
C ASP A 28 -15.16 -14.59 0.73
N VAL A 29 -14.56 -15.18 -0.31
CA VAL A 29 -13.43 -16.09 -0.14
C VAL A 29 -12.20 -15.39 0.44
N LEU A 30 -11.89 -14.18 -0.02
CA LEU A 30 -10.70 -13.45 0.41
C LEU A 30 -10.75 -13.01 1.87
N VAL A 31 -11.92 -12.70 2.41
CA VAL A 31 -12.07 -12.21 3.80
C VAL A 31 -12.31 -13.32 4.82
N GLU A 32 -12.27 -14.60 4.43
CA GLU A 32 -12.23 -15.72 5.35
C GLU A 32 -10.98 -15.66 6.23
N ASP A 33 -11.01 -16.28 7.40
CA ASP A 33 -9.86 -16.34 8.33
C ASP A 33 -8.61 -16.96 7.69
N ASP A 34 -8.76 -17.97 6.82
CA ASP A 34 -7.73 -18.48 5.92
C ASP A 34 -8.33 -18.68 4.51
N PRO A 35 -8.10 -17.79 3.56
CA PRO A 35 -8.67 -17.87 2.22
C PRO A 35 -8.03 -18.97 1.34
N ARG A 36 -7.07 -19.73 1.84
CA ARG A 36 -6.29 -20.70 1.07
C ARG A 36 -7.16 -21.74 0.38
N ASP A 37 -7.98 -22.44 1.15
CA ASP A 37 -8.80 -23.54 0.61
C ASP A 37 -9.88 -22.98 -0.33
N GLY A 38 -10.46 -21.84 -0.02
CA GLY A 38 -11.41 -21.14 -0.88
C GLY A 38 -10.77 -20.72 -2.21
N LEU A 39 -9.55 -20.19 -2.22
CA LEU A 39 -8.83 -19.82 -3.44
C LEU A 39 -8.50 -21.04 -4.29
N TRP A 40 -8.07 -22.15 -3.70
CA TRP A 40 -7.87 -23.42 -4.42
C TRP A 40 -9.19 -23.93 -4.99
N ALA A 41 -10.29 -23.88 -4.25
CA ALA A 41 -11.61 -24.26 -4.73
C ALA A 41 -12.07 -23.41 -5.93
N LEU A 42 -11.80 -22.10 -5.96
CA LEU A 42 -12.08 -21.26 -7.13
C LEU A 42 -11.27 -21.69 -8.36
N VAL A 43 -10.02 -22.11 -8.17
CA VAL A 43 -9.17 -22.62 -9.27
C VAL A 43 -9.63 -24.00 -9.72
N ASP A 44 -9.89 -24.92 -8.82
CA ASP A 44 -10.16 -26.34 -9.15
C ASP A 44 -11.60 -26.55 -9.68
N SER A 45 -12.54 -25.65 -9.33
CA SER A 45 -13.91 -25.66 -9.87
C SER A 45 -14.03 -25.09 -11.28
N GLY A 46 -12.96 -24.48 -11.84
CA GLY A 46 -13.00 -23.78 -13.12
C GLY A 46 -13.60 -22.36 -13.05
N TRP A 47 -14.03 -21.91 -11.86
CA TRP A 47 -14.52 -20.53 -11.70
C TRP A 47 -13.44 -19.51 -12.08
N ALA A 48 -12.19 -19.76 -11.65
CA ALA A 48 -11.10 -18.87 -11.97
C ALA A 48 -10.79 -18.85 -13.49
N ASP A 49 -10.95 -19.94 -14.21
CA ASP A 49 -10.75 -19.97 -15.68
C ASP A 49 -11.74 -19.04 -16.39
N GLU A 50 -12.96 -18.92 -15.90
CA GLU A 50 -14.02 -18.08 -16.46
C GLU A 50 -13.86 -16.60 -16.05
N PHE A 51 -13.69 -16.31 -14.77
CA PHE A 51 -13.79 -14.95 -14.23
C PHE A 51 -12.42 -14.29 -13.95
N LEU A 52 -11.39 -15.07 -13.56
CA LEU A 52 -10.05 -14.60 -13.19
C LEU A 52 -8.96 -15.49 -13.79
N PRO A 53 -8.90 -15.63 -15.14
CA PRO A 53 -7.96 -16.56 -15.80
C PRO A 53 -6.49 -16.22 -15.55
N GLU A 54 -6.18 -15.02 -15.04
CA GLU A 54 -4.84 -14.64 -14.60
C GLU A 54 -4.35 -15.50 -13.43
N LEU A 55 -5.25 -16.02 -12.58
CA LEU A 55 -4.88 -16.83 -11.41
C LEU A 55 -4.40 -18.22 -11.79
N PRO A 56 -5.16 -19.07 -12.52
CA PRO A 56 -4.66 -20.36 -12.98
C PRO A 56 -3.47 -20.25 -13.93
N ALA A 57 -3.31 -19.15 -14.67
CA ALA A 57 -2.13 -18.89 -15.51
C ALA A 57 -0.83 -18.81 -14.69
N LEU A 58 -0.90 -18.65 -13.38
CA LEU A 58 0.27 -18.66 -12.47
C LEU A 58 0.78 -20.08 -12.17
N ARG A 59 0.17 -21.15 -12.70
CA ARG A 59 0.72 -22.51 -12.63
C ARG A 59 1.99 -22.62 -13.48
N LEU A 60 3.03 -21.94 -13.06
CA LEU A 60 4.35 -21.96 -13.72
C LEU A 60 5.47 -22.02 -12.67
N GLU A 61 6.54 -22.72 -13.04
CA GLU A 61 7.74 -22.83 -12.19
C GLU A 61 8.40 -21.45 -12.06
N GLN A 62 8.63 -21.03 -10.80
CA GLN A 62 9.26 -19.75 -10.49
C GLN A 62 10.78 -19.80 -10.79
N ASP A 63 11.40 -20.98 -10.60
CA ASP A 63 12.84 -21.19 -10.79
C ASP A 63 13.08 -22.66 -11.19
N PRO A 64 13.79 -22.95 -12.30
CA PRO A 64 14.12 -24.30 -12.70
C PRO A 64 15.01 -25.06 -11.69
N ILE A 65 15.75 -24.35 -10.81
CA ILE A 65 16.58 -24.93 -9.77
C ILE A 65 15.75 -25.26 -8.52
N HIS A 66 14.69 -24.46 -8.24
CA HIS A 66 13.81 -24.62 -7.09
C HIS A 66 12.42 -25.08 -7.52
N ARG A 67 12.34 -26.23 -8.17
CA ARG A 67 11.13 -26.84 -8.78
C ARG A 67 9.92 -27.03 -7.85
N HIS A 68 10.02 -26.66 -6.57
CA HIS A 68 8.98 -26.91 -5.55
C HIS A 68 8.06 -25.72 -5.31
N LYS A 69 8.24 -24.61 -6.01
CA LYS A 69 7.43 -23.40 -5.84
C LYS A 69 6.91 -22.95 -7.20
N ASP A 70 5.67 -23.31 -7.52
CA ASP A 70 4.96 -22.63 -8.57
C ASP A 70 4.47 -21.27 -8.07
N VAL A 71 4.28 -20.34 -9.01
CA VAL A 71 3.88 -18.96 -8.68
C VAL A 71 2.46 -18.92 -8.13
N LEU A 72 1.57 -19.82 -8.54
CA LEU A 72 0.20 -19.90 -8.02
C LEU A 72 0.19 -20.24 -6.54
N SER A 73 0.89 -21.31 -6.13
CA SER A 73 1.02 -21.70 -4.71
C SER A 73 1.64 -20.58 -3.87
N HIS A 74 2.64 -19.86 -4.42
CA HIS A 74 3.20 -18.68 -3.77
C HIS A 74 2.16 -17.58 -3.59
N THR A 75 1.45 -17.20 -4.66
CA THR A 75 0.44 -16.15 -4.64
C THR A 75 -0.68 -16.44 -3.64
N ILE A 76 -1.18 -17.67 -3.61
CA ILE A 76 -2.19 -18.10 -2.63
C ILE A 76 -1.63 -18.00 -1.21
N ALA A 77 -0.37 -18.41 -0.97
CA ALA A 77 0.26 -18.30 0.35
C ALA A 77 0.44 -16.84 0.78
N VAL A 78 0.87 -15.95 -0.12
CA VAL A 78 0.98 -14.51 0.14
C VAL A 78 -0.38 -13.92 0.51
N THR A 79 -1.43 -14.25 -0.26
CA THR A 79 -2.79 -13.79 0.01
C THR A 79 -3.29 -14.26 1.37
N SER A 80 -3.08 -15.55 1.71
CA SER A 80 -3.52 -16.13 2.98
C SER A 80 -2.81 -15.57 4.22
N GLN A 81 -1.61 -15.06 4.10
CA GLN A 81 -0.89 -14.44 5.22
C GLN A 81 -0.98 -12.91 5.24
N SER A 82 -1.70 -12.32 4.28
CA SER A 82 -1.95 -10.88 4.22
C SER A 82 -3.00 -10.46 5.25
N PRO A 83 -2.91 -9.22 5.80
CA PRO A 83 -3.96 -8.71 6.68
C PRO A 83 -5.34 -8.73 6.01
N ALA A 84 -6.39 -9.01 6.80
CA ALA A 84 -7.78 -9.15 6.34
C ALA A 84 -8.40 -7.81 5.92
N ARG A 85 -7.75 -7.10 5.01
CA ARG A 85 -8.22 -5.88 4.34
C ARG A 85 -8.36 -6.17 2.85
N LEU A 86 -9.57 -6.08 2.32
CA LEU A 86 -9.88 -6.49 0.94
C LEU A 86 -8.89 -5.91 -0.08
N ARG A 87 -8.48 -4.64 0.08
CA ARG A 87 -7.51 -4.00 -0.81
C ARG A 87 -6.14 -4.69 -0.80
N VAL A 88 -5.63 -5.06 0.39
CA VAL A 88 -4.34 -5.76 0.52
C VAL A 88 -4.44 -7.18 0.00
N LEU A 89 -5.53 -7.89 0.31
CA LEU A 89 -5.80 -9.25 -0.16
C LEU A 89 -5.88 -9.31 -1.69
N LEU A 90 -6.59 -8.36 -2.31
CA LEU A 90 -6.64 -8.24 -3.77
C LEU A 90 -5.27 -7.90 -4.35
N ALA A 91 -4.52 -6.96 -3.73
CA ALA A 91 -3.17 -6.64 -4.17
C ALA A 91 -2.24 -7.85 -4.07
N ALA A 92 -2.34 -8.65 -3.01
CA ALA A 92 -1.62 -9.90 -2.84
C ALA A 92 -1.99 -10.94 -3.91
N LEU A 93 -3.28 -11.04 -4.25
CA LEU A 93 -3.75 -11.95 -5.30
C LEU A 93 -3.25 -11.53 -6.70
N PHE A 94 -3.13 -10.23 -6.96
CA PHE A 94 -2.73 -9.70 -8.27
C PHE A 94 -1.23 -9.38 -8.40
N HIS A 95 -0.43 -9.42 -7.33
CA HIS A 95 0.96 -8.91 -7.37
C HIS A 95 1.84 -9.60 -8.41
N ASP A 96 1.62 -10.87 -8.65
CA ASP A 96 2.42 -11.72 -9.53
C ASP A 96 1.76 -12.07 -10.88
N VAL A 97 0.53 -11.61 -11.17
CA VAL A 97 -0.21 -11.98 -12.41
C VAL A 97 0.49 -11.52 -13.69
N GLY A 98 1.46 -10.63 -13.60
CA GLY A 98 2.29 -10.22 -14.73
C GLY A 98 3.40 -11.21 -15.10
N LYS A 99 3.78 -12.15 -14.21
CA LYS A 99 4.90 -13.08 -14.41
C LYS A 99 4.78 -13.95 -15.67
N PRO A 100 3.62 -14.55 -16.00
CA PRO A 100 3.48 -15.33 -17.22
C PRO A 100 3.84 -14.57 -18.49
N HIS A 101 3.54 -13.28 -18.54
CA HIS A 101 3.74 -12.41 -19.70
C HIS A 101 5.14 -11.79 -19.79
N THR A 102 5.94 -11.91 -18.73
CA THR A 102 7.28 -11.30 -18.63
C THR A 102 8.39 -12.33 -18.41
N ARG A 103 8.03 -13.61 -18.46
CA ARG A 103 8.99 -14.69 -18.28
C ARG A 103 10.00 -14.69 -19.40
N SER A 104 11.28 -14.62 -19.04
CA SER A 104 12.39 -14.81 -19.98
C SER A 104 13.49 -15.67 -19.37
N TYR A 105 14.34 -16.23 -20.23
CA TYR A 105 15.45 -17.08 -19.83
C TYR A 105 16.75 -16.34 -20.12
N GLU A 106 17.44 -15.91 -19.07
CA GLU A 106 18.69 -15.17 -19.18
C GLU A 106 19.75 -15.78 -18.26
N HIS A 107 20.96 -15.93 -18.77
CA HIS A 107 22.13 -16.40 -18.00
C HIS A 107 21.90 -17.69 -17.18
N GLY A 108 21.11 -18.61 -17.72
CA GLY A 108 20.82 -19.90 -17.08
C GLY A 108 19.74 -19.87 -15.98
N GLY A 109 19.06 -18.73 -15.79
CA GLY A 109 17.95 -18.55 -14.87
C GLY A 109 16.69 -18.03 -15.54
N VAL A 110 15.57 -18.04 -14.78
CA VAL A 110 14.31 -17.42 -15.19
C VAL A 110 14.25 -16.00 -14.61
N THR A 111 13.84 -15.03 -15.42
CA THR A 111 13.60 -13.66 -15.00
C THR A 111 12.16 -13.23 -15.35
N PHE A 112 11.63 -12.27 -14.59
CA PHE A 112 10.28 -11.72 -14.75
C PHE A 112 10.33 -10.20 -14.68
N ARG A 113 11.17 -9.58 -15.54
CA ARG A 113 11.39 -8.13 -15.48
C ARG A 113 10.11 -7.36 -15.76
N HIS A 114 9.83 -6.36 -14.92
CA HIS A 114 8.67 -5.47 -15.04
C HIS A 114 7.31 -6.16 -14.91
N HIS A 115 7.25 -7.36 -14.26
CA HIS A 115 5.98 -8.05 -14.04
C HIS A 115 5.02 -7.21 -13.21
N GLU A 116 5.51 -6.37 -12.30
CA GLU A 116 4.73 -5.47 -11.47
C GLU A 116 3.95 -4.46 -12.36
N ALA A 117 4.61 -3.87 -13.37
CA ALA A 117 3.97 -2.95 -14.30
C ALA A 117 2.94 -3.63 -15.22
N VAL A 118 3.25 -4.85 -15.65
CA VAL A 118 2.32 -5.67 -16.46
C VAL A 118 1.14 -6.10 -15.60
N GLY A 119 1.38 -6.62 -14.40
CA GLY A 119 0.36 -7.04 -13.43
C GLY A 119 -0.60 -5.90 -13.07
N ALA A 120 -0.08 -4.70 -12.80
CA ALA A 120 -0.90 -3.53 -12.53
C ALA A 120 -1.86 -3.18 -13.69
N ARG A 121 -1.40 -3.31 -14.94
CA ARG A 121 -2.28 -3.11 -16.12
C ARG A 121 -3.32 -4.21 -16.25
N MET A 122 -2.96 -5.46 -15.91
CA MET A 122 -3.88 -6.59 -15.93
C MET A 122 -4.95 -6.41 -14.84
N ALA A 123 -4.58 -6.04 -13.60
CA ALA A 123 -5.51 -5.74 -12.53
C ALA A 123 -6.52 -4.65 -12.93
N ARG A 124 -6.06 -3.53 -13.52
CA ARG A 124 -6.95 -2.46 -14.02
C ARG A 124 -7.96 -2.93 -15.08
N LYS A 125 -7.63 -3.95 -15.85
CA LYS A 125 -8.54 -4.51 -16.86
C LYS A 125 -9.48 -5.56 -16.29
N ARG A 126 -9.01 -6.34 -15.31
CA ARG A 126 -9.76 -7.47 -14.76
C ARG A 126 -10.74 -7.04 -13.68
N MET A 127 -10.35 -6.22 -12.76
CA MET A 127 -11.18 -5.87 -11.59
C MET A 127 -12.54 -5.25 -11.95
N PRO A 128 -12.65 -4.32 -12.92
CA PRO A 128 -13.96 -3.82 -13.35
C PRO A 128 -14.84 -4.90 -13.99
N LYS A 129 -14.24 -5.90 -14.66
CA LYS A 129 -14.98 -7.04 -15.24
C LYS A 129 -15.49 -8.00 -14.16
N LEU A 130 -14.82 -8.06 -13.03
CA LEU A 130 -15.30 -8.78 -11.85
C LEU A 130 -16.41 -8.02 -11.12
N GLY A 131 -16.54 -6.72 -11.33
CA GLY A 131 -17.53 -5.85 -10.69
C GLY A 131 -17.00 -5.03 -9.53
N TYR A 132 -15.66 -4.86 -9.42
CA TYR A 132 -15.05 -3.96 -8.43
C TYR A 132 -15.10 -2.50 -8.89
N GLU A 133 -15.28 -1.60 -7.91
CA GLU A 133 -15.31 -0.15 -8.11
C GLU A 133 -13.96 0.42 -8.56
N ASP A 134 -14.01 1.56 -9.26
CA ASP A 134 -12.84 2.20 -9.87
C ASP A 134 -11.79 2.64 -8.83
N GLU A 135 -12.20 3.12 -7.67
CA GLU A 135 -11.29 3.53 -6.59
C GLU A 135 -10.48 2.34 -6.09
N LEU A 136 -11.15 1.24 -5.70
CA LEU A 136 -10.49 0.02 -5.25
C LEU A 136 -9.58 -0.55 -6.35
N THR A 137 -10.03 -0.54 -7.60
CA THR A 137 -9.25 -0.98 -8.76
C THR A 137 -7.96 -0.17 -8.92
N THR A 138 -8.05 1.15 -8.75
CA THR A 138 -6.91 2.06 -8.86
C THR A 138 -5.90 1.81 -7.75
N ASP A 139 -6.37 1.67 -6.51
CA ASP A 139 -5.55 1.40 -5.35
C ASP A 139 -4.82 0.06 -5.45
N VAL A 140 -5.55 -1.01 -5.78
CA VAL A 140 -4.97 -2.35 -5.97
C VAL A 140 -3.91 -2.34 -7.08
N ALA A 141 -4.23 -1.74 -8.23
CA ALA A 141 -3.26 -1.64 -9.32
C ALA A 141 -2.03 -0.81 -8.93
N ARG A 142 -2.17 0.20 -8.08
CA ARG A 142 -1.05 0.98 -7.54
C ARG A 142 -0.19 0.13 -6.62
N LEU A 143 -0.78 -0.63 -5.71
CA LEU A 143 -0.06 -1.55 -4.82
C LEU A 143 0.71 -2.61 -5.62
N VAL A 144 0.07 -3.24 -6.61
CA VAL A 144 0.71 -4.21 -7.51
C VAL A 144 1.90 -3.59 -8.24
N PHE A 145 1.76 -2.35 -8.74
CA PHE A 145 2.87 -1.64 -9.40
C PHE A 145 4.05 -1.37 -8.46
N LEU A 146 3.78 -1.11 -7.18
CA LEU A 146 4.78 -0.75 -6.18
C LEU A 146 5.36 -1.96 -5.45
N SER A 147 4.77 -3.16 -5.54
CA SER A 147 5.15 -4.35 -4.76
C SER A 147 6.63 -4.71 -4.83
N GLY A 148 7.26 -4.49 -5.99
CA GLY A 148 8.69 -4.73 -6.17
C GLY A 148 9.63 -3.59 -5.71
N ARG A 149 9.09 -2.46 -5.20
CA ARG A 149 9.90 -1.26 -4.90
C ARG A 149 10.81 -1.41 -3.69
N PHE A 150 10.45 -2.25 -2.72
CA PHE A 150 11.27 -2.50 -1.52
C PHE A 150 12.58 -3.23 -1.82
N LYS A 151 12.70 -3.90 -2.96
CA LYS A 151 13.92 -4.61 -3.37
C LYS A 151 15.12 -3.66 -3.33
N GLY A 152 16.21 -4.09 -2.70
CA GLY A 152 17.44 -3.31 -2.57
C GLY A 152 17.44 -2.33 -1.40
N TYR A 153 16.45 -2.30 -0.51
CA TYR A 153 16.50 -1.46 0.69
C TYR A 153 17.71 -1.82 1.57
N THR A 154 17.96 -3.11 1.78
CA THR A 154 19.10 -3.60 2.57
C THR A 154 20.46 -3.32 1.93
N ASP A 155 20.52 -2.91 0.65
CA ASP A 155 21.73 -2.50 -0.04
C ASP A 155 22.13 -1.04 0.24
N GLY A 156 21.39 -0.36 1.10
CA GLY A 156 21.68 0.98 1.59
C GLY A 156 21.01 2.10 0.79
N TRP A 157 19.70 2.32 1.01
CA TRP A 157 19.01 3.47 0.41
C TRP A 157 19.45 4.78 1.03
N SER A 158 19.60 5.80 0.17
CA SER A 158 19.74 7.20 0.62
C SER A 158 18.40 7.73 1.17
N ASP A 159 18.44 8.80 1.96
CA ASP A 159 17.23 9.48 2.44
C ASP A 159 16.29 9.92 1.31
N SER A 160 16.86 10.32 0.17
CA SER A 160 16.05 10.67 -1.00
C SER A 160 15.31 9.47 -1.59
N ALA A 161 15.88 8.26 -1.53
CA ALA A 161 15.22 7.04 -1.96
C ALA A 161 14.10 6.64 -0.99
N VAL A 162 14.34 6.77 0.33
CA VAL A 162 13.31 6.55 1.38
C VAL A 162 12.14 7.51 1.21
N ARG A 163 12.40 8.81 1.04
CA ARG A 163 11.35 9.81 0.77
C ARG A 163 10.56 9.52 -0.49
N ARG A 164 11.25 9.05 -1.55
CA ARG A 164 10.57 8.67 -2.80
C ARG A 164 9.66 7.47 -2.60
N TYR A 165 10.10 6.44 -1.88
CA TYR A 165 9.28 5.28 -1.54
C TYR A 165 8.02 5.70 -0.78
N ALA A 166 8.18 6.50 0.29
CA ALA A 166 7.05 7.01 1.08
C ALA A 166 6.07 7.85 0.24
N ARG A 167 6.59 8.75 -0.61
CA ARG A 167 5.77 9.57 -1.52
C ARG A 167 5.07 8.72 -2.57
N ASP A 168 5.75 7.73 -3.14
CA ASP A 168 5.16 6.82 -4.13
C ASP A 168 4.06 5.96 -3.50
N GLY A 169 4.19 5.55 -2.24
CA GLY A 169 3.14 4.87 -1.48
C GLY A 169 1.97 5.80 -1.13
N GLY A 170 2.26 7.01 -0.69
CA GLY A 170 1.25 8.00 -0.29
C GLY A 170 0.29 7.43 0.75
N ALA A 171 -1.02 7.57 0.52
CA ALA A 171 -2.06 7.03 1.42
C ALA A 171 -2.07 5.48 1.49
N LEU A 172 -1.44 4.81 0.52
CA LEU A 172 -1.35 3.36 0.46
C LEU A 172 -0.07 2.80 1.09
N LEU A 173 0.77 3.63 1.70
CA LEU A 173 2.08 3.21 2.21
C LEU A 173 1.99 2.05 3.22
N GLY A 174 1.05 2.12 4.16
CA GLY A 174 0.82 1.04 5.13
C GLY A 174 0.39 -0.27 4.45
N ASP A 175 -0.53 -0.19 3.49
CA ASP A 175 -0.97 -1.35 2.71
C ASP A 175 0.15 -1.93 1.85
N LEU A 176 1.03 -1.08 1.31
CA LEU A 176 2.21 -1.50 0.56
C LEU A 176 3.20 -2.25 1.46
N ASN A 177 3.48 -1.74 2.65
CA ASN A 177 4.38 -2.38 3.60
C ASN A 177 3.84 -3.74 4.06
N ASP A 178 2.53 -3.83 4.30
CA ASP A 178 1.88 -5.10 4.65
C ASP A 178 1.93 -6.12 3.49
N LEU A 179 1.73 -5.68 2.26
CA LEU A 179 1.90 -6.53 1.09
C LEU A 179 3.34 -7.06 0.98
N VAL A 180 4.35 -6.20 1.19
CA VAL A 180 5.77 -6.59 1.17
C VAL A 180 6.10 -7.58 2.30
N ARG A 181 5.55 -7.38 3.52
CA ARG A 181 5.69 -8.34 4.64
C ARG A 181 5.10 -9.68 4.26
N SER A 182 3.93 -9.67 3.63
CA SER A 182 3.21 -10.87 3.22
C SER A 182 3.86 -11.61 2.06
N ASP A 183 4.62 -10.94 1.20
CA ASP A 183 5.34 -11.58 0.07
C ASP A 183 6.49 -12.50 0.52
N CYS A 184 6.85 -12.46 1.79
CA CYS A 184 7.87 -13.33 2.35
C CYS A 184 7.31 -14.72 2.72
N THR A 185 7.26 -15.64 1.76
CA THR A 185 6.87 -17.06 1.99
C THR A 185 8.04 -17.99 2.27
N SER A 186 9.16 -17.47 2.77
CA SER A 186 10.36 -18.25 3.06
C SER A 186 10.12 -19.20 4.23
N ARG A 187 10.56 -20.47 4.09
CA ARG A 187 10.59 -21.43 5.20
C ARG A 187 11.77 -21.19 6.17
N ASN A 188 12.68 -20.30 5.82
CA ASN A 188 13.81 -19.94 6.67
C ASN A 188 13.42 -18.79 7.62
N PRO A 189 13.26 -19.06 8.94
CA PRO A 189 12.85 -18.04 9.91
C PRO A 189 13.79 -16.84 9.96
N ARG A 190 15.09 -17.03 9.74
CA ARG A 190 16.08 -15.94 9.74
C ARG A 190 15.84 -14.95 8.60
N ARG A 191 15.42 -15.44 7.42
CA ARG A 191 15.08 -14.58 6.28
C ARG A 191 13.79 -13.80 6.53
N VAL A 192 12.80 -14.45 7.14
CA VAL A 192 11.54 -13.79 7.51
C VAL A 192 11.82 -12.65 8.50
N VAL A 193 12.55 -12.95 9.59
CA VAL A 193 12.92 -11.95 10.61
C VAL A 193 13.73 -10.82 9.99
N ALA A 194 14.72 -11.12 9.15
CA ALA A 194 15.54 -10.09 8.51
C ALA A 194 14.73 -9.15 7.62
N LEU A 195 13.77 -9.67 6.84
CA LEU A 195 12.89 -8.85 6.01
C LEU A 195 11.98 -7.96 6.86
N HIS A 196 11.36 -8.53 7.90
CA HIS A 196 10.47 -7.77 8.78
C HIS A 196 11.24 -6.67 9.51
N SER A 197 12.43 -6.98 10.06
CA SER A 197 13.28 -5.96 10.70
C SER A 197 13.71 -4.86 9.73
N ALA A 198 14.00 -5.18 8.47
CA ALA A 198 14.33 -4.17 7.47
C ALA A 198 13.13 -3.28 7.10
N LEU A 199 11.91 -3.82 7.14
CA LEU A 199 10.69 -3.01 6.96
C LEU A 199 10.41 -2.13 8.17
N ASP A 200 10.61 -2.64 9.40
CA ASP A 200 10.47 -1.85 10.62
C ASP A 200 11.46 -0.68 10.63
N ASP A 201 12.73 -0.92 10.26
CA ASP A 201 13.75 0.12 10.09
C ASP A 201 13.36 1.16 9.03
N LEU A 202 12.81 0.72 7.89
CA LEU A 202 12.32 1.65 6.85
C LEU A 202 11.18 2.52 7.37
N GLU A 203 10.22 1.96 8.09
CA GLU A 203 9.06 2.69 8.64
C GLU A 203 9.52 3.71 9.69
N GLU A 204 10.45 3.35 10.57
CA GLU A 204 11.04 4.27 11.53
C GLU A 204 11.77 5.42 10.83
N ARG A 205 12.62 5.10 9.86
CA ARG A 205 13.36 6.09 9.08
C ARG A 205 12.46 7.03 8.28
N ILE A 206 11.35 6.53 7.70
CA ILE A 206 10.33 7.38 7.07
C ILE A 206 9.74 8.37 8.08
N SER A 207 9.42 7.88 9.28
CA SER A 207 8.84 8.69 10.35
C SER A 207 9.81 9.75 10.86
N GLU A 208 11.10 9.44 10.99
CA GLU A 208 12.15 10.37 11.36
C GLU A 208 12.32 11.48 10.32
N LEU A 209 12.44 11.10 9.06
CA LEU A 209 12.58 12.06 7.96
C LEU A 209 11.37 12.99 7.85
N ALA A 210 10.17 12.48 8.06
CA ALA A 210 8.94 13.29 8.08
C ALA A 210 8.93 14.28 9.25
N ARG A 211 9.35 13.84 10.46
CA ARG A 211 9.49 14.73 11.64
C ARG A 211 10.51 15.84 11.40
N ASP A 212 11.65 15.50 10.81
CA ASP A 212 12.69 16.48 10.48
C ASP A 212 12.22 17.50 9.44
N GLU A 213 11.47 17.06 8.44
CA GLU A 213 10.86 17.96 7.44
C GLU A 213 9.82 18.89 8.07
N ALA A 214 8.95 18.35 8.91
CA ALA A 214 7.97 19.13 9.65
C ALA A 214 8.67 20.19 10.52
N ARG A 215 9.72 19.81 11.25
CA ARG A 215 10.53 20.73 12.06
C ARG A 215 11.19 21.83 11.24
N LYS A 216 11.74 21.49 10.05
CA LYS A 216 12.34 22.48 9.14
C LYS A 216 11.31 23.41 8.49
N ALA A 217 10.10 22.93 8.29
CA ALA A 217 8.99 23.69 7.73
C ALA A 217 8.30 24.59 8.76
N GLU A 218 8.57 24.36 10.06
CA GLU A 218 8.00 25.15 11.16
C GLU A 218 8.36 26.63 11.02
N ARG A 219 7.40 27.51 11.29
CA ARG A 219 7.58 28.96 11.26
C ARG A 219 7.02 29.56 12.55
N PRO A 220 7.57 30.69 13.04
CA PRO A 220 6.97 31.43 14.14
C PRO A 220 5.57 31.91 13.76
N GLU A 221 4.76 32.31 14.73
CA GLU A 221 3.38 32.73 14.52
C GLU A 221 3.26 34.06 13.75
N ILE A 222 4.28 34.91 13.86
CA ILE A 222 4.38 36.17 13.12
C ILE A 222 5.62 36.16 12.23
N GLY A 223 5.51 36.86 11.09
CA GLY A 223 6.60 36.99 10.13
C GLY A 223 7.53 38.16 10.39
N GLY A 224 8.63 38.26 9.63
CA GLY A 224 9.63 39.32 9.75
C GLY A 224 9.07 40.73 9.61
N ASP A 225 8.14 40.94 8.68
CA ASP A 225 7.51 42.26 8.47
C ASP A 225 6.74 42.71 9.72
N ARG A 226 6.08 41.78 10.40
CA ARG A 226 5.35 42.07 11.65
C ARG A 226 6.29 42.37 12.81
N VAL A 227 7.44 41.67 12.89
CA VAL A 227 8.51 41.95 13.86
C VAL A 227 9.08 43.36 13.62
N ILE A 228 9.43 43.69 12.38
CA ILE A 228 9.94 45.01 11.97
C ILE A 228 8.97 46.10 12.35
N ALA A 229 7.69 45.95 11.99
CA ALA A 229 6.66 46.92 12.29
C ALA A 229 6.39 47.13 13.77
N HIS A 230 6.50 46.02 14.60
CA HIS A 230 6.23 46.10 16.00
C HIS A 230 7.39 46.68 16.82
N LEU A 231 8.63 46.31 16.49
CA LEU A 231 9.82 46.82 17.19
C LEU A 231 10.37 48.13 16.61
N GLU A 232 9.78 48.61 15.52
CA GLU A 232 10.21 49.83 14.79
C GLU A 232 11.69 49.81 14.39
N ILE A 233 12.16 48.63 13.90
CA ILE A 233 13.55 48.39 13.53
C ILE A 233 13.72 48.28 12.00
N GLU A 234 14.93 48.53 11.51
CA GLU A 234 15.27 48.27 10.11
C GLU A 234 15.44 46.77 9.80
N PRO A 235 15.20 46.34 8.56
CA PRO A 235 15.50 45.00 8.10
C PRO A 235 16.98 44.64 8.34
N GLY A 236 17.23 43.54 9.04
CA GLY A 236 18.61 43.14 9.35
C GLY A 236 18.71 41.84 10.15
N PRO A 237 19.93 41.45 10.56
CA PRO A 237 20.18 40.18 11.29
C PRO A 237 19.36 40.03 12.58
N VAL A 238 18.99 41.16 13.21
CA VAL A 238 18.19 41.18 14.44
C VAL A 238 16.78 40.60 14.21
N VAL A 239 16.18 40.86 13.05
CA VAL A 239 14.88 40.26 12.67
C VAL A 239 14.99 38.73 12.63
N GLY A 240 16.08 38.21 12.06
CA GLY A 240 16.33 36.77 12.07
C GLY A 240 16.46 36.16 13.47
N GLN A 241 17.11 36.90 14.41
CA GLN A 241 17.24 36.48 15.78
C GLN A 241 15.90 36.52 16.54
N ALA A 242 15.08 37.54 16.28
CA ALA A 242 13.73 37.63 16.81
C ALA A 242 12.84 36.47 16.32
N LEU A 243 12.88 36.17 15.02
CA LEU A 243 12.13 35.05 14.44
C LEU A 243 12.60 33.71 15.02
N GLN A 244 13.91 33.53 15.27
CA GLN A 244 14.42 32.33 15.92
C GLN A 244 13.91 32.21 17.37
N PHE A 245 13.97 33.28 18.15
CA PHE A 245 13.39 33.33 19.48
C PHE A 245 11.91 32.96 19.52
N LEU A 246 11.11 33.55 18.61
CA LEU A 246 9.68 33.29 18.52
C LEU A 246 9.40 31.83 18.04
N LEU A 247 10.24 31.27 17.21
CA LEU A 247 10.14 29.86 16.81
C LEU A 247 10.45 28.93 17.99
N ASP A 248 11.47 29.23 18.78
CA ASP A 248 11.83 28.43 19.94
C ASP A 248 10.76 28.56 21.04
N LEU A 249 10.19 29.74 21.23
CA LEU A 249 9.04 29.98 22.12
C LEU A 249 7.85 29.10 21.73
N LYS A 250 7.49 29.12 20.45
CA LYS A 250 6.41 28.27 19.90
C LYS A 250 6.65 26.77 20.12
N ARG A 251 7.90 26.32 20.02
CA ARG A 251 8.28 24.92 20.25
C ARG A 251 8.10 24.48 21.69
N VAL A 252 8.29 25.40 22.62
CA VAL A 252 8.19 25.12 24.06
C VAL A 252 6.75 25.29 24.55
N GLU A 253 6.08 26.36 24.16
CA GLU A 253 4.80 26.78 24.75
C GLU A 253 3.60 26.54 23.79
N GLY A 254 3.84 26.16 22.52
CA GLY A 254 2.81 26.02 21.50
C GLY A 254 2.40 27.35 20.88
N ASN A 255 1.21 27.39 20.27
CA ASN A 255 0.63 28.61 19.71
C ASN A 255 0.04 29.46 20.84
N LEU A 256 0.53 30.68 20.99
CA LEU A 256 0.12 31.63 22.05
C LEU A 256 -0.88 32.67 21.54
N GLY A 257 -0.94 32.89 20.24
CA GLY A 257 -1.68 34.00 19.62
C GLY A 257 -0.87 35.28 19.55
N GLU A 258 -1.18 36.13 18.56
CA GLU A 258 -0.38 37.29 18.20
C GLU A 258 -0.12 38.24 19.39
N THR A 259 -1.12 38.52 20.21
CA THR A 259 -1.00 39.44 21.34
C THR A 259 0.07 38.98 22.36
N GLU A 260 0.05 37.72 22.77
CA GLU A 260 1.01 37.17 23.69
C GLU A 260 2.40 37.05 23.06
N VAL A 261 2.47 36.62 21.79
CA VAL A 261 3.73 36.54 21.03
C VAL A 261 4.42 37.92 20.97
N LEU A 262 3.69 39.02 20.75
CA LEU A 262 4.24 40.35 20.73
C LEU A 262 4.70 40.78 22.11
N ALA A 263 3.95 40.50 23.18
CA ALA A 263 4.37 40.77 24.54
C ALA A 263 5.69 40.05 24.93
N ARG A 264 5.84 38.79 24.51
CA ARG A 264 7.10 38.04 24.73
C ARG A 264 8.26 38.61 23.92
N LEU A 265 7.97 39.09 22.70
CA LEU A 265 8.94 39.74 21.84
C LEU A 265 9.46 41.06 22.48
N ASP A 266 8.58 41.86 23.10
CA ASP A 266 8.96 43.09 23.81
C ASP A 266 9.91 42.78 24.97
N VAL A 267 9.66 41.77 25.79
CA VAL A 267 10.54 41.34 26.88
C VAL A 267 11.90 40.94 26.32
N TRP A 268 11.92 40.07 25.29
CA TRP A 268 13.16 39.64 24.66
C TRP A 268 13.98 40.81 24.08
N TRP A 269 13.28 41.82 23.51
CA TRP A 269 13.92 43.00 22.93
C TRP A 269 14.52 43.90 24.01
N ALA A 270 13.78 44.13 25.11
CA ALA A 270 14.26 44.95 26.25
C ALA A 270 15.52 44.39 26.91
N GLU A 271 15.62 43.05 27.03
CA GLU A 271 16.80 42.38 27.61
C GLU A 271 18.07 42.54 26.76
N ARG A 272 17.95 42.82 25.46
CA ARG A 272 19.09 43.02 24.54
C ARG A 272 19.52 44.46 24.39
N SER A 273 18.65 45.38 24.77
CA SER A 273 18.90 46.84 24.67
C SER A 273 19.56 47.41 25.94
N ASN A 274 19.68 46.57 26.96
CA ASN A 274 20.44 46.84 28.18
C ASN A 274 21.81 46.17 28.14
#